data_745e3b43fafd1ed6f79c1895eea14c9f
#
_entry.id   745e3b43fafd1ed6f79c1895eea14c9f
#
_cell.length_a   1.000
_cell.length_b   1.000
_cell.length_c   1.000
_cell.angle_alpha   90.00
_cell.angle_beta   90.00
_cell.angle_gamma   90.00
#
_symmetry.space_group_name_H-M   'P 1'
#
loop_
_entity.id
_entity.type
_entity.pdbx_description
1 polymer ?
#
loop_
_entity_poly.entity_id
_entity_poly.type
_entity_poly.pdbx_seq_one_letter_code
_entity_poly.pdbx_strand_id
1 'polypeptide(L)'
;ANLSFGNQFKVGKYELGFITSLSYKKEFNLFENYQSNRYRKDSKNIFELRDVELLSGPLSIESVFPSALVGIGLKSPKSRYQAQIMHLQNGSSNAAIYNSAITYGSENEQKRDVLEYNQRSVTNLLLYGKHFLFDGDLTAEWKISPTFNENKDKDIRYSPFRTDDGGFVIEPSETGDPTRIWRDLEERSLVSKIDLTYNYTLNDKKAKLKAGGLVSLKKRDFYIETFAILFRGAIPGIKSSGDPDLFLMADNIWNIND
;
A
#
# COMPACT_ATOMS: atom_id res chain seq x y z
N ALA A 1 -9.62 15.35 -10.27
CA ALA A 1 -9.35 16.79 -10.27
C ALA A 1 -7.87 17.04 -9.99
N ASN A 2 -7.29 18.03 -10.64
CA ASN A 2 -5.92 18.46 -10.40
C ASN A 2 -5.85 19.98 -10.45
N LEU A 3 -5.22 20.60 -9.48
CA LEU A 3 -4.98 22.04 -9.40
C LEU A 3 -3.50 22.26 -9.14
N SER A 4 -2.83 22.99 -10.01
CA SER A 4 -1.41 23.33 -9.85
C SER A 4 -1.22 24.82 -10.03
N PHE A 5 -0.38 25.40 -9.18
CA PHE A 5 -0.03 26.79 -9.22
C PHE A 5 1.46 26.97 -8.95
N GLY A 6 2.11 27.83 -9.67
CA GLY A 6 3.53 28.14 -9.46
C GLY A 6 3.88 29.46 -10.10
N ASN A 7 4.90 30.11 -9.55
CA ASN A 7 5.44 31.34 -10.07
C ASN A 7 6.91 31.49 -9.71
N GLN A 8 7.58 32.40 -10.39
CA GLN A 8 8.99 32.75 -10.18
C GLN A 8 9.17 34.27 -10.16
N PHE A 9 9.95 34.75 -9.19
CA PHE A 9 10.19 36.17 -8.99
C PHE A 9 11.71 36.44 -9.00
N LYS A 10 12.10 37.59 -9.57
CA LYS A 10 13.46 38.08 -9.43
C LYS A 10 13.50 39.19 -8.37
N VAL A 11 14.38 38.99 -7.39
CA VAL A 11 14.62 39.96 -6.30
C VAL A 11 16.12 40.29 -6.29
N GLY A 12 16.48 41.37 -6.98
CA GLY A 12 17.90 41.71 -7.20
C GLY A 12 18.62 40.61 -7.95
N LYS A 13 19.70 40.04 -7.36
CA LYS A 13 20.48 38.94 -7.90
C LYS A 13 19.94 37.54 -7.60
N TYR A 14 18.78 37.44 -6.94
CA TYR A 14 18.17 36.18 -6.57
C TYR A 14 16.93 35.91 -7.41
N GLU A 15 16.70 34.61 -7.70
CA GLU A 15 15.47 34.11 -8.30
C GLU A 15 14.79 33.20 -7.28
N LEU A 16 13.59 33.55 -6.87
CA LEU A 16 12.74 32.77 -5.97
C LEU A 16 11.60 32.15 -6.77
N GLY A 17 11.42 30.84 -6.68
CA GLY A 17 10.32 30.14 -7.30
C GLY A 17 9.56 29.32 -6.27
N PHE A 18 8.28 29.09 -6.55
CA PHE A 18 7.48 28.15 -5.79
C PHE A 18 6.52 27.39 -6.71
N ILE A 19 6.15 26.22 -6.25
CA ILE A 19 5.13 25.38 -6.89
C ILE A 19 4.26 24.75 -5.82
N THR A 20 2.97 24.69 -6.09
CA THR A 20 2.03 23.88 -5.30
C THR A 20 1.13 23.11 -6.25
N SER A 21 0.80 21.88 -5.86
CA SER A 21 -0.11 21.03 -6.61
C SER A 21 -0.97 20.23 -5.65
N LEU A 22 -2.27 20.18 -5.94
CA LEU A 22 -3.23 19.34 -5.25
C LEU A 22 -3.90 18.46 -6.29
N SER A 23 -4.01 17.17 -6.00
CA SER A 23 -4.70 16.21 -6.85
C SER A 23 -5.64 15.34 -6.04
N TYR A 24 -6.78 15.06 -6.62
CA TYR A 24 -7.76 14.12 -6.08
C TYR A 24 -8.27 13.23 -7.21
N LYS A 25 -8.14 11.91 -7.02
CA LYS A 25 -8.66 10.90 -7.93
C LYS A 25 -9.53 9.92 -7.15
N LYS A 26 -10.67 9.57 -7.69
CA LYS A 26 -11.54 8.52 -7.18
C LYS A 26 -11.82 7.55 -8.31
N GLU A 27 -11.73 6.27 -8.04
CA GLU A 27 -11.96 5.20 -9.00
C GLU A 27 -12.90 4.16 -8.39
N PHE A 28 -13.78 3.64 -9.23
CA PHE A 28 -14.64 2.50 -8.95
C PHE A 28 -14.41 1.45 -10.02
N ASN A 29 -14.13 0.24 -9.59
CA ASN A 29 -13.98 -0.90 -10.47
C ASN A 29 -14.90 -2.01 -9.97
N LEU A 30 -15.70 -2.56 -10.86
CA LEU A 30 -16.51 -3.74 -10.62
C LEU A 30 -16.09 -4.84 -11.60
N PHE A 31 -15.70 -5.97 -11.06
CA PHE A 31 -15.42 -7.19 -11.79
C PHE A 31 -16.51 -8.20 -11.46
N GLU A 32 -17.45 -8.40 -12.36
CA GLU A 32 -18.62 -9.28 -12.12
C GLU A 32 -18.19 -10.75 -11.99
N ASN A 33 -17.12 -11.14 -12.66
CA ASN A 33 -16.66 -12.51 -12.70
C ASN A 33 -15.13 -12.57 -12.49
N TYR A 34 -14.68 -12.06 -11.36
CA TYR A 34 -13.29 -12.17 -10.94
C TYR A 34 -12.95 -13.62 -10.64
N GLN A 35 -11.78 -14.08 -11.07
CA GLN A 35 -11.32 -15.45 -10.85
C GLN A 35 -9.93 -15.43 -10.20
N SER A 36 -9.76 -16.26 -9.18
CA SER A 36 -8.49 -16.51 -8.51
C SER A 36 -8.35 -17.98 -8.21
N ASN A 37 -7.59 -18.69 -9.03
CA ASN A 37 -7.50 -20.13 -8.99
C ASN A 37 -6.14 -20.58 -8.46
N ARG A 38 -6.15 -21.61 -7.65
CA ARG A 38 -4.94 -22.23 -7.10
C ARG A 38 -4.77 -23.62 -7.67
N TYR A 39 -3.58 -23.88 -8.19
CA TYR A 39 -3.22 -25.14 -8.83
C TYR A 39 -2.08 -25.82 -8.10
N ARG A 40 -1.98 -27.11 -8.23
CA ARG A 40 -0.92 -27.95 -7.68
C ARG A 40 -0.41 -28.89 -8.77
N LYS A 41 0.88 -29.25 -8.74
CA LYS A 41 1.41 -30.30 -9.61
C LYS A 41 0.73 -31.62 -9.27
N ASP A 42 0.33 -32.36 -10.30
CA ASP A 42 -0.15 -33.73 -10.12
C ASP A 42 1.02 -34.63 -9.66
N SER A 43 0.76 -35.46 -8.68
CA SER A 43 1.75 -36.43 -8.18
C SER A 43 2.02 -37.57 -9.18
N LYS A 44 1.06 -37.87 -10.07
CA LYS A 44 1.16 -38.94 -11.07
C LYS A 44 1.70 -38.43 -12.41
N ASN A 45 1.45 -37.17 -12.73
CA ASN A 45 1.92 -36.54 -13.96
C ASN A 45 2.47 -35.14 -13.65
N ILE A 46 3.79 -35.02 -13.57
CA ILE A 46 4.49 -33.78 -13.22
C ILE A 46 4.33 -32.66 -14.23
N PHE A 47 3.82 -32.94 -15.44
CA PHE A 47 3.58 -31.97 -16.50
C PHE A 47 2.15 -31.39 -16.47
N GLU A 48 1.28 -31.93 -15.60
CA GLU A 48 -0.08 -31.45 -15.44
C GLU A 48 -0.28 -30.75 -14.10
N LEU A 49 -1.16 -29.75 -14.12
CA LEU A 49 -1.63 -29.06 -12.93
C LEU A 49 -3.03 -29.56 -12.61
N ARG A 50 -3.26 -29.82 -11.33
CA ARG A 50 -4.59 -30.10 -10.79
C ARG A 50 -5.12 -28.86 -10.11
N ASP A 51 -6.40 -28.64 -10.28
CA ASP A 51 -7.13 -27.64 -9.51
C ASP A 51 -7.12 -28.01 -8.04
N VAL A 52 -6.86 -27.04 -7.17
CA VAL A 52 -6.94 -27.17 -5.72
C VAL A 52 -8.11 -26.35 -5.20
N GLU A 53 -8.23 -25.15 -5.68
CA GLU A 53 -9.29 -24.22 -5.32
C GLU A 53 -9.60 -23.35 -6.54
N LEU A 54 -10.85 -23.34 -6.94
CA LEU A 54 -11.38 -22.47 -7.99
C LEU A 54 -12.27 -21.44 -7.32
N LEU A 55 -11.84 -20.19 -7.33
CA LEU A 55 -12.51 -19.08 -6.67
C LEU A 55 -13.02 -18.11 -7.73
N SER A 56 -14.32 -17.84 -7.73
CA SER A 56 -14.94 -16.91 -8.67
C SER A 56 -16.08 -16.13 -8.04
N GLY A 57 -16.31 -14.90 -8.52
CA GLY A 57 -17.42 -14.08 -8.07
C GLY A 57 -17.20 -12.59 -8.27
N PRO A 58 -18.15 -11.75 -7.87
CA PRO A 58 -18.03 -10.31 -7.99
C PRO A 58 -17.00 -9.74 -7.01
N LEU A 59 -16.19 -8.80 -7.53
CA LEU A 59 -15.24 -8.00 -6.76
C LEU A 59 -15.47 -6.52 -7.08
N SER A 60 -15.78 -5.73 -6.06
CA SER A 60 -15.88 -4.28 -6.13
C SER A 60 -14.67 -3.64 -5.47
N ILE A 61 -14.04 -2.68 -6.12
CA ILE A 61 -12.91 -1.92 -5.62
C ILE A 61 -13.22 -0.43 -5.72
N GLU A 62 -13.26 0.24 -4.59
CA GLU A 62 -13.31 1.70 -4.51
C GLU A 62 -11.97 2.23 -4.03
N SER A 63 -11.36 3.15 -4.80
CA SER A 63 -10.06 3.73 -4.45
C SER A 63 -10.10 5.25 -4.49
N VAL A 64 -9.47 5.88 -3.51
CA VAL A 64 -9.37 7.34 -3.37
C VAL A 64 -7.91 7.73 -3.21
N PHE A 65 -7.43 8.66 -4.06
CA PHE A 65 -6.05 9.12 -4.13
C PHE A 65 -5.96 10.65 -3.98
N PRO A 66 -5.98 11.20 -2.78
CA PRO A 66 -5.56 12.58 -2.56
C PRO A 66 -4.03 12.68 -2.59
N SER A 67 -3.53 13.77 -3.16
CA SER A 67 -2.11 14.10 -3.09
C SER A 67 -1.88 15.60 -3.04
N ALA A 68 -0.78 15.98 -2.39
CA ALA A 68 -0.36 17.37 -2.27
C ALA A 68 1.15 17.48 -2.45
N LEU A 69 1.58 18.55 -3.12
CA LEU A 69 2.99 18.90 -3.31
C LEU A 69 3.15 20.40 -3.10
N VAL A 70 4.16 20.76 -2.31
CA VAL A 70 4.61 22.14 -2.17
C VAL A 70 6.13 22.18 -2.32
N GLY A 71 6.62 23.07 -3.14
CA GLY A 71 8.04 23.25 -3.37
C GLY A 71 8.42 24.73 -3.46
N ILE A 72 9.59 25.03 -2.95
CA ILE A 72 10.24 26.34 -3.06
C ILE A 72 11.65 26.16 -3.58
N GLY A 73 12.11 27.11 -4.38
CA GLY A 73 13.46 27.13 -4.91
C GLY A 73 14.05 28.53 -4.86
N LEU A 74 15.29 28.61 -4.45
CA LEU A 74 16.08 29.85 -4.44
C LEU A 74 17.34 29.64 -5.27
N LYS A 75 17.55 30.51 -6.24
CA LYS A 75 18.76 30.53 -7.06
C LYS A 75 19.47 31.86 -6.87
N SER A 76 20.76 31.76 -6.61
CA SER A 76 21.73 32.87 -6.56
C SER A 76 22.82 32.67 -7.59
N PRO A 77 23.70 33.64 -7.83
CA PRO A 77 24.83 33.49 -8.76
C PRO A 77 25.73 32.29 -8.42
N LYS A 78 25.90 31.98 -7.12
CA LYS A 78 26.85 30.95 -6.64
C LYS A 78 26.14 29.73 -5.98
N SER A 79 24.83 29.74 -5.84
CA SER A 79 24.13 28.66 -5.13
C SER A 79 22.71 28.46 -5.62
N ARG A 80 22.20 27.22 -5.50
CA ARG A 80 20.80 26.87 -5.71
C ARG A 80 20.33 26.04 -4.52
N TYR A 81 19.12 26.34 -4.03
CA TYR A 81 18.48 25.62 -2.96
C TYR A 81 17.08 25.21 -3.40
N GLN A 82 16.64 24.06 -2.97
CA GLN A 82 15.27 23.59 -3.17
C GLN A 82 14.81 22.88 -1.91
N ALA A 83 13.59 23.18 -1.51
CA ALA A 83 12.88 22.40 -0.53
C ALA A 83 11.52 22.00 -1.11
N GLN A 84 11.15 20.74 -0.96
CA GLN A 84 9.91 20.20 -1.48
C GLN A 84 9.33 19.22 -0.48
N ILE A 85 8.05 19.36 -0.18
CA ILE A 85 7.29 18.36 0.56
C ILE A 85 6.20 17.79 -0.35
N MET A 86 6.05 16.48 -0.31
CA MET A 86 5.03 15.75 -1.03
C MET A 86 4.32 14.81 -0.06
N HIS A 87 3.00 14.79 -0.13
CA HIS A 87 2.17 13.83 0.57
C HIS A 87 1.27 13.13 -0.44
N LEU A 88 1.29 11.80 -0.42
CA LEU A 88 0.43 10.93 -1.21
C LEU A 88 -0.34 10.03 -0.25
N GLN A 89 -1.63 9.89 -0.49
CA GLN A 89 -2.45 8.91 0.24
C GLN A 89 -3.27 8.09 -0.74
N ASN A 90 -3.43 6.81 -0.45
CA ASN A 90 -4.34 5.91 -1.12
C ASN A 90 -5.21 5.22 -0.06
N GLY A 91 -6.52 5.32 -0.20
CA GLY A 91 -7.48 4.50 0.51
C GLY A 91 -8.16 3.57 -0.50
N SER A 92 -8.16 2.26 -0.26
CA SER A 92 -8.83 1.27 -1.09
C SER A 92 -9.76 0.42 -0.25
N SER A 93 -11.03 0.38 -0.64
CA SER A 93 -12.06 -0.49 -0.06
C SER A 93 -12.41 -1.57 -1.07
N ASN A 94 -12.24 -2.82 -0.67
CA ASN A 94 -12.53 -3.99 -1.49
C ASN A 94 -13.67 -4.77 -0.84
N ALA A 95 -14.68 -5.12 -1.63
CA ALA A 95 -15.77 -5.98 -1.22
C ALA A 95 -15.96 -7.09 -2.25
N ALA A 96 -15.97 -8.33 -1.80
CA ALA A 96 -16.13 -9.47 -2.68
C ALA A 96 -17.00 -10.56 -2.06
N ILE A 97 -17.73 -11.25 -2.92
CA ILE A 97 -18.46 -12.47 -2.59
C ILE A 97 -17.97 -13.55 -3.54
N TYR A 98 -17.17 -14.48 -3.04
CA TYR A 98 -16.61 -15.55 -3.85
C TYR A 98 -17.34 -16.85 -3.61
N ASN A 99 -17.62 -17.56 -4.69
CA ASN A 99 -17.90 -18.99 -4.66
C ASN A 99 -16.58 -19.73 -4.89
N SER A 100 -16.28 -20.66 -4.03
CA SER A 100 -15.05 -21.47 -4.09
C SER A 100 -15.43 -22.93 -4.18
N ALA A 101 -14.89 -23.62 -5.18
CA ALA A 101 -14.95 -25.07 -5.27
C ALA A 101 -13.56 -25.63 -4.87
N ILE A 102 -13.53 -26.40 -3.78
CA ILE A 102 -12.34 -27.15 -3.37
C ILE A 102 -12.41 -28.52 -4.00
N THR A 103 -11.42 -28.86 -4.84
CA THR A 103 -11.41 -30.10 -5.62
C THR A 103 -10.38 -31.12 -5.10
N TYR A 104 -9.61 -30.75 -4.07
CA TYR A 104 -8.57 -31.59 -3.50
C TYR A 104 -8.86 -31.86 -2.01
N GLY A 105 -8.98 -33.13 -1.64
CA GLY A 105 -9.36 -33.59 -0.31
C GLY A 105 -10.85 -33.93 -0.23
N SER A 106 -11.59 -33.29 0.62
CA SER A 106 -13.05 -33.32 0.58
C SER A 106 -13.55 -32.31 -0.44
N GLU A 107 -14.22 -32.77 -1.50
CA GLU A 107 -14.87 -31.87 -2.46
C GLU A 107 -16.02 -31.15 -1.75
N ASN A 108 -15.90 -29.83 -1.65
CA ASN A 108 -16.94 -29.00 -1.08
C ASN A 108 -17.04 -27.65 -1.80
N GLU A 109 -18.23 -27.11 -1.75
CA GLU A 109 -18.50 -25.75 -2.24
C GLU A 109 -18.57 -24.81 -1.06
N GLN A 110 -17.99 -23.64 -1.24
CA GLN A 110 -17.94 -22.61 -0.20
C GLN A 110 -18.37 -21.27 -0.78
N LYS A 111 -19.03 -20.48 0.04
CA LYS A 111 -19.20 -19.04 -0.14
C LYS A 111 -18.20 -18.33 0.78
N ARG A 112 -17.52 -17.31 0.27
CA ARG A 112 -16.59 -16.51 1.08
C ARG A 112 -16.86 -15.03 0.87
N ASP A 113 -17.30 -14.37 1.91
CA ASP A 113 -17.48 -12.92 1.94
C ASP A 113 -16.17 -12.28 2.42
N VAL A 114 -15.70 -11.28 1.69
CA VAL A 114 -14.43 -10.58 1.97
C VAL A 114 -14.67 -9.08 1.96
N LEU A 115 -14.28 -8.43 3.05
CA LEU A 115 -14.24 -6.98 3.16
C LEU A 115 -12.83 -6.57 3.57
N GLU A 116 -12.23 -5.66 2.81
CA GLU A 116 -10.91 -5.14 3.09
C GLU A 116 -10.88 -3.62 2.94
N TYR A 117 -10.27 -2.94 3.90
CA TYR A 117 -9.92 -1.55 3.76
C TYR A 117 -8.42 -1.37 4.02
N ASN A 118 -7.72 -0.89 3.00
CA ASN A 118 -6.30 -0.60 3.05
C ASN A 118 -6.07 0.91 2.89
N GLN A 119 -5.26 1.48 3.77
CA GLN A 119 -4.83 2.87 3.68
C GLN A 119 -3.30 2.91 3.61
N ARG A 120 -2.77 3.55 2.58
CA ARG A 120 -1.34 3.78 2.42
C ARG A 120 -1.08 5.27 2.33
N SER A 121 -0.04 5.73 3.01
CA SER A 121 0.43 7.10 2.88
C SER A 121 1.94 7.18 2.76
N VAL A 122 2.40 8.17 2.02
CA VAL A 122 3.81 8.50 1.85
C VAL A 122 3.96 9.99 2.00
N THR A 123 4.79 10.40 2.95
CA THR A 123 5.21 11.79 3.11
C THR A 123 6.71 11.87 2.89
N ASN A 124 7.13 12.63 1.91
CA ASN A 124 8.53 12.84 1.57
C ASN A 124 8.88 14.32 1.65
N LEU A 125 9.96 14.65 2.33
CA LEU A 125 10.61 15.95 2.27
C LEU A 125 11.91 15.79 1.49
N LEU A 126 12.15 16.65 0.51
CA LEU A 126 13.39 16.77 -0.22
C LEU A 126 14.01 18.12 0.05
N LEU A 127 15.22 18.12 0.57
CA LEU A 127 16.08 19.28 0.66
C LEU A 127 17.26 19.07 -0.30
N TYR A 128 17.53 20.08 -1.11
CA TYR A 128 18.60 20.06 -2.10
C TYR A 128 19.38 21.36 -2.06
N GLY A 129 20.69 21.26 -2.16
CA GLY A 129 21.59 22.39 -2.33
C GLY A 129 22.66 22.10 -3.36
N LYS A 130 23.00 23.13 -4.13
CA LYS A 130 24.11 23.12 -5.08
C LYS A 130 24.89 24.42 -4.96
N HIS A 131 26.18 24.30 -4.81
CA HIS A 131 27.08 25.41 -4.61
C HIS A 131 28.21 25.41 -5.66
N PHE A 132 28.47 26.56 -6.25
CA PHE A 132 29.57 26.82 -7.17
C PHE A 132 30.65 27.57 -6.41
N LEU A 133 31.74 26.89 -6.13
CA LEU A 133 32.89 27.37 -5.37
C LEU A 133 34.06 27.58 -6.31
N PHE A 134 35.03 28.44 -5.93
CA PHE A 134 36.23 28.72 -6.73
C PHE A 134 35.87 29.09 -8.17
N ASP A 135 35.00 30.12 -8.32
CA ASP A 135 34.48 30.62 -9.60
C ASP A 135 33.88 29.57 -10.55
N GLY A 136 33.44 28.42 -9.95
CA GLY A 136 32.77 27.34 -10.64
C GLY A 136 33.64 26.12 -10.91
N ASP A 137 34.89 26.15 -10.55
CA ASP A 137 35.78 24.99 -10.69
C ASP A 137 35.35 23.83 -9.79
N LEU A 138 34.86 24.12 -8.58
CA LEU A 138 34.29 23.11 -7.66
C LEU A 138 32.80 23.30 -7.55
N THR A 139 32.08 22.24 -7.81
CA THR A 139 30.63 22.15 -7.56
C THR A 139 30.37 21.16 -6.42
N ALA A 140 29.72 21.61 -5.38
CA ALA A 140 29.22 20.76 -4.29
C ALA A 140 27.67 20.64 -4.37
N GLU A 141 27.17 19.41 -4.42
CA GLU A 141 25.74 19.12 -4.43
C GLU A 141 25.40 18.22 -3.25
N TRP A 142 24.34 18.55 -2.53
CA TRP A 142 23.83 17.73 -1.44
C TRP A 142 22.31 17.54 -1.54
N LYS A 143 21.84 16.39 -1.07
CA LYS A 143 20.42 16.04 -0.96
C LYS A 143 20.18 15.38 0.38
N ILE A 144 19.08 15.74 1.02
CA ILE A 144 18.58 15.12 2.23
C ILE A 144 17.09 14.85 2.01
N SER A 145 16.68 13.59 2.20
CA SER A 145 15.31 13.18 1.91
C SER A 145 14.79 12.23 2.98
N PRO A 146 14.23 12.75 4.10
CA PRO A 146 13.43 11.93 4.99
C PRO A 146 12.10 11.54 4.34
N THR A 147 11.69 10.29 4.56
CA THR A 147 10.43 9.75 4.08
C THR A 147 9.73 8.98 5.20
N PHE A 148 8.42 9.21 5.33
CA PHE A 148 7.54 8.52 6.25
C PHE A 148 6.50 7.77 5.43
N ASN A 149 6.44 6.46 5.62
CA ASN A 149 5.49 5.56 4.96
C ASN A 149 4.62 4.90 6.02
N GLU A 150 3.33 4.87 5.77
CA GLU A 150 2.37 4.08 6.56
C GLU A 150 1.59 3.17 5.62
N ASN A 151 1.32 1.95 6.07
CA ASN A 151 0.39 1.03 5.42
C ASN A 151 -0.47 0.37 6.50
N LYS A 152 -1.77 0.69 6.48
CA LYS A 152 -2.73 0.24 7.48
C LYS A 152 -3.86 -0.54 6.81
N ASP A 153 -3.99 -1.81 7.18
CA ASP A 153 -5.17 -2.60 6.87
C ASP A 153 -6.08 -2.54 8.10
N LYS A 154 -7.21 -1.90 7.93
CA LYS A 154 -8.16 -1.68 9.01
C LYS A 154 -9.31 -2.66 8.88
N ASP A 155 -9.34 -3.68 9.76
CA ASP A 155 -10.45 -4.60 9.87
C ASP A 155 -10.74 -5.37 8.58
N ILE A 156 -9.74 -6.11 8.09
CA ILE A 156 -9.97 -7.10 7.04
C ILE A 156 -10.85 -8.21 7.60
N ARG A 157 -11.92 -8.56 6.88
CA ARG A 157 -12.90 -9.56 7.27
C ARG A 157 -12.95 -10.66 6.24
N TYR A 158 -12.76 -11.90 6.70
CA TYR A 158 -12.98 -13.12 5.92
C TYR A 158 -14.07 -13.92 6.60
N SER A 159 -15.17 -14.17 5.89
CA SER A 159 -16.33 -14.89 6.41
C SER A 159 -16.63 -16.06 5.49
N PRO A 160 -16.02 -17.24 5.74
CA PRO A 160 -16.21 -18.42 4.92
C PRO A 160 -17.43 -19.21 5.41
N PHE A 161 -18.18 -19.75 4.46
CA PHE A 161 -19.31 -20.65 4.69
C PHE A 161 -19.18 -21.87 3.78
N ARG A 162 -19.48 -23.05 4.28
CA ARG A 162 -19.73 -24.21 3.45
C ARG A 162 -21.15 -24.15 2.91
N THR A 163 -21.33 -24.46 1.64
CA THR A 163 -22.66 -24.66 1.04
C THR A 163 -23.16 -26.06 1.35
N ASP A 164 -24.42 -26.19 1.80
CA ASP A 164 -25.08 -27.43 2.12
C ASP A 164 -26.51 -27.42 1.54
N ASP A 165 -27.15 -28.57 1.41
CA ASP A 165 -28.51 -28.74 0.82
C ASP A 165 -29.60 -27.85 1.47
N GLY A 166 -29.35 -27.35 2.64
CA GLY A 166 -30.26 -26.44 3.37
C GLY A 166 -29.81 -25.00 3.49
N GLY A 167 -28.74 -24.57 2.76
CA GLY A 167 -28.19 -23.22 2.82
C GLY A 167 -26.70 -23.19 3.15
N PHE A 168 -26.30 -22.31 4.06
CA PHE A 168 -24.89 -22.11 4.42
C PHE A 168 -24.61 -22.61 5.83
N VAL A 169 -23.42 -23.20 6.03
CA VAL A 169 -22.98 -23.74 7.31
C VAL A 169 -21.58 -23.19 7.63
N ILE A 170 -21.38 -22.84 8.90
CA ILE A 170 -20.04 -22.55 9.39
C ILE A 170 -19.41 -23.87 9.82
N GLU A 171 -18.38 -24.29 9.10
CA GLU A 171 -17.65 -25.54 9.36
C GLU A 171 -16.13 -25.25 9.34
N PRO A 172 -15.58 -24.81 10.50
CA PRO A 172 -14.19 -24.37 10.57
C PRO A 172 -13.15 -25.42 10.15
N SER A 173 -13.47 -26.69 10.31
CA SER A 173 -12.58 -27.78 9.90
C SER A 173 -12.38 -27.86 8.38
N GLU A 174 -13.31 -27.37 7.60
CA GLU A 174 -13.30 -27.38 6.13
C GLU A 174 -13.01 -26.00 5.54
N THR A 175 -13.61 -24.94 6.12
CA THR A 175 -13.57 -23.58 5.56
C THR A 175 -12.59 -22.66 6.29
N GLY A 176 -12.15 -23.01 7.47
CA GLY A 176 -11.49 -22.13 8.43
C GLY A 176 -12.48 -21.27 9.21
N ASP A 177 -11.99 -20.63 10.26
CA ASP A 177 -12.78 -19.71 11.06
C ASP A 177 -13.00 -18.38 10.36
N PRO A 178 -14.17 -17.73 10.53
CA PRO A 178 -14.32 -16.32 10.22
C PRO A 178 -13.29 -15.50 10.97
N THR A 179 -12.62 -14.59 10.26
CA THR A 179 -11.41 -13.95 10.77
C THR A 179 -11.46 -12.45 10.52
N ARG A 180 -10.99 -11.69 11.51
CA ARG A 180 -10.77 -10.25 11.42
C ARG A 180 -9.29 -9.96 11.65
N ILE A 181 -8.70 -9.11 10.78
CA ILE A 181 -7.27 -8.83 10.79
C ILE A 181 -7.04 -7.32 10.73
N TRP A 182 -6.15 -6.84 11.60
CA TRP A 182 -5.58 -5.50 11.55
C TRP A 182 -4.08 -5.62 11.31
N ARG A 183 -3.57 -4.84 10.38
CA ARG A 183 -2.12 -4.75 10.11
C ARG A 183 -1.72 -3.29 10.07
N ASP A 184 -0.63 -2.98 10.73
CA ASP A 184 -0.05 -1.65 10.76
C ASP A 184 1.44 -1.75 10.47
N LEU A 185 1.90 -1.01 9.46
CA LEU A 185 3.30 -0.91 9.09
C LEU A 185 3.68 0.56 9.01
N GLU A 186 4.64 0.95 9.84
CA GLU A 186 5.27 2.25 9.78
C GLU A 186 6.72 2.10 9.34
N GLU A 187 7.12 2.90 8.37
CA GLU A 187 8.51 2.97 7.92
C GLU A 187 9.00 4.42 7.91
N ARG A 188 10.14 4.65 8.53
CA ARG A 188 10.86 5.92 8.50
C ARG A 188 12.20 5.70 7.83
N SER A 189 12.48 6.49 6.80
CA SER A 189 13.74 6.42 6.10
C SER A 189 14.35 7.80 5.92
N LEU A 190 15.68 7.83 5.90
CA LEU A 190 16.47 9.02 5.63
C LEU A 190 17.52 8.66 4.58
N VAL A 191 17.46 9.34 3.45
CA VAL A 191 18.50 9.26 2.42
C VAL A 191 19.26 10.58 2.38
N SER A 192 20.56 10.51 2.51
CA SER A 192 21.45 11.67 2.39
C SER A 192 22.52 11.38 1.36
N LYS A 193 22.77 12.34 0.49
CA LYS A 193 23.77 12.24 -0.58
C LYS A 193 24.58 13.52 -0.69
N ILE A 194 25.87 13.37 -0.93
CA ILE A 194 26.77 14.46 -1.29
C ILE A 194 27.59 14.08 -2.51
N ASP A 195 27.71 14.99 -3.46
CA ASP A 195 28.55 14.87 -4.65
C ASP A 195 29.45 16.11 -4.77
N LEU A 196 30.72 15.91 -5.00
CA LEU A 196 31.71 16.94 -5.32
C LEU A 196 32.21 16.73 -6.75
N THR A 197 32.20 17.79 -7.55
CA THR A 197 32.70 17.77 -8.92
C THR A 197 33.70 18.87 -9.07
N TYR A 198 34.95 18.50 -9.40
CA TYR A 198 36.04 19.43 -9.67
C TYR A 198 36.37 19.43 -11.16
N ASN A 199 36.27 20.62 -11.78
CA ASN A 199 36.61 20.84 -13.16
C ASN A 199 38.07 21.38 -13.21
N TYR A 200 38.90 20.79 -14.05
CA TYR A 200 40.30 21.21 -14.21
C TYR A 200 40.74 21.03 -15.67
N THR A 201 41.89 21.60 -16.00
CA THR A 201 42.46 21.44 -17.31
C THR A 201 43.72 20.60 -17.19
N LEU A 202 43.85 19.57 -18.03
CA LEU A 202 45.02 18.70 -18.13
C LEU A 202 45.44 18.66 -19.58
N ASN A 203 46.68 19.10 -19.87
CA ASN A 203 47.24 19.18 -21.24
C ASN A 203 46.27 19.89 -22.22
N ASP A 204 45.79 21.07 -21.84
CA ASP A 204 44.87 21.93 -22.58
C ASP A 204 43.49 21.29 -22.85
N LYS A 205 43.19 20.14 -22.23
CA LYS A 205 41.90 19.47 -22.32
C LYS A 205 41.11 19.61 -21.00
N LYS A 206 39.84 19.96 -21.11
CA LYS A 206 38.91 20.01 -19.96
C LYS A 206 38.69 18.62 -19.39
N ALA A 207 38.94 18.46 -18.11
CA ALA A 207 38.78 17.24 -17.37
C ALA A 207 37.86 17.47 -16.13
N LYS A 208 37.24 16.41 -15.63
CA LYS A 208 36.40 16.46 -14.44
C LYS A 208 36.76 15.30 -13.52
N LEU A 209 36.93 15.63 -12.24
CA LEU A 209 37.00 14.65 -11.16
C LEU A 209 35.67 14.70 -10.37
N LYS A 210 35.04 13.56 -10.13
CA LYS A 210 33.83 13.48 -9.36
C LYS A 210 34.00 12.47 -8.23
N ALA A 211 33.63 12.86 -6.99
CA ALA A 211 33.58 12.02 -5.82
C ALA A 211 32.26 12.28 -5.06
N GLY A 212 31.77 11.28 -4.38
CA GLY A 212 30.54 11.45 -3.61
C GLY A 212 30.25 10.27 -2.68
N GLY A 213 29.27 10.45 -1.83
CA GLY A 213 28.81 9.45 -0.90
C GLY A 213 27.29 9.49 -0.73
N LEU A 214 26.73 8.34 -0.39
CA LEU A 214 25.30 8.18 -0.08
C LEU A 214 25.16 7.35 1.19
N VAL A 215 24.26 7.80 2.07
CA VAL A 215 23.85 7.09 3.27
C VAL A 215 22.33 6.91 3.21
N SER A 216 21.87 5.70 3.48
CA SER A 216 20.46 5.37 3.59
C SER A 216 20.23 4.65 4.91
N LEU A 217 19.40 5.26 5.75
CA LEU A 217 18.97 4.71 7.03
C LEU A 217 17.48 4.41 6.94
N LYS A 218 17.07 3.24 7.46
CA LYS A 218 15.67 2.81 7.45
C LYS A 218 15.34 2.13 8.76
N LYS A 219 14.19 2.51 9.34
CA LYS A 219 13.55 1.83 10.44
C LYS A 219 12.13 1.45 10.03
N ARG A 220 11.75 0.22 10.32
CA ARG A 220 10.42 -0.31 10.04
C ARG A 220 9.88 -0.99 11.28
N ASP A 221 8.66 -0.65 11.63
CA ASP A 221 7.89 -1.26 12.69
C ASP A 221 6.64 -1.90 12.04
N PHE A 222 6.35 -3.16 12.39
CA PHE A 222 5.21 -3.90 11.85
C PHE A 222 4.45 -4.56 12.98
N TYR A 223 3.13 -4.39 12.96
CA TYR A 223 2.21 -4.98 13.93
C TYR A 223 1.05 -5.66 13.19
N ILE A 224 0.62 -6.81 13.70
CA ILE A 224 -0.53 -7.55 13.20
C ILE A 224 -1.33 -8.11 14.36
N GLU A 225 -2.65 -7.93 14.30
CA GLU A 225 -3.62 -8.60 15.15
C GLU A 225 -4.57 -9.41 14.30
N THR A 226 -4.83 -10.65 14.73
CA THR A 226 -5.76 -11.55 14.07
C THR A 226 -6.69 -12.13 15.11
N PHE A 227 -7.99 -11.99 14.86
CA PHE A 227 -9.04 -12.56 15.69
C PHE A 227 -9.84 -13.58 14.89
N ALA A 228 -9.89 -14.81 15.35
CA ALA A 228 -10.79 -15.84 14.85
C ALA A 228 -12.08 -15.82 15.66
N ILE A 229 -13.22 -15.91 14.98
CA ILE A 229 -14.53 -16.00 15.62
C ILE A 229 -14.85 -17.49 15.78
N LEU A 230 -14.76 -17.97 17.02
CA LEU A 230 -14.97 -19.37 17.34
C LEU A 230 -16.45 -19.61 17.66
N PHE A 231 -17.01 -20.63 17.08
CA PHE A 231 -18.41 -21.05 17.31
C PHE A 231 -18.46 -22.21 18.30
N ARG A 232 -19.28 -22.06 19.35
CA ARG A 232 -19.56 -23.13 20.30
C ARG A 232 -21.00 -23.61 20.10
N GLY A 233 -21.15 -24.73 19.40
CA GLY A 233 -22.48 -25.30 19.08
C GLY A 233 -23.06 -24.77 17.77
N ALA A 234 -24.23 -25.32 17.41
CA ALA A 234 -24.94 -24.87 16.23
C ALA A 234 -25.76 -23.62 16.55
N ILE A 235 -25.58 -22.56 15.79
CA ILE A 235 -26.39 -21.35 15.83
C ILE A 235 -27.38 -21.41 14.66
N PRO A 236 -28.67 -21.81 14.89
CA PRO A 236 -29.60 -22.14 13.79
C PRO A 236 -29.86 -20.98 12.82
N GLY A 237 -29.85 -19.73 13.32
CA GLY A 237 -30.13 -18.56 12.50
C GLY A 237 -29.00 -18.22 11.50
N ILE A 238 -27.74 -18.53 11.82
CA ILE A 238 -26.60 -18.28 10.96
C ILE A 238 -26.46 -19.35 9.89
N LYS A 239 -26.94 -20.56 10.20
CA LYS A 239 -26.83 -21.75 9.35
C LYS A 239 -27.57 -21.61 8.02
N SER A 240 -28.55 -20.76 7.88
CA SER A 240 -29.40 -20.72 6.69
C SER A 240 -29.18 -19.52 5.79
N SER A 241 -28.68 -18.38 6.32
CA SER A 241 -28.62 -17.13 5.58
C SER A 241 -27.27 -16.89 4.88
N GLY A 242 -26.17 -17.42 5.42
CA GLY A 242 -24.81 -17.08 4.95
C GLY A 242 -24.49 -15.59 5.10
N ASP A 243 -25.14 -14.90 6.05
CA ASP A 243 -24.93 -13.49 6.32
C ASP A 243 -23.89 -13.31 7.43
N PRO A 244 -22.71 -12.74 7.13
CA PRO A 244 -21.66 -12.55 8.11
C PRO A 244 -22.00 -11.50 9.18
N ASP A 245 -22.94 -10.61 8.96
CA ASP A 245 -23.33 -9.59 9.95
C ASP A 245 -24.04 -10.21 11.17
N LEU A 246 -24.59 -11.42 11.02
CA LEU A 246 -25.19 -12.15 12.12
C LEU A 246 -24.17 -12.70 13.13
N PHE A 247 -22.89 -12.82 12.78
CA PHE A 247 -21.87 -13.40 13.68
C PHE A 247 -21.70 -12.65 15.00
N LEU A 248 -21.80 -11.33 14.95
CA LEU A 248 -21.53 -10.45 16.09
C LEU A 248 -22.80 -9.79 16.66
N MET A 249 -23.98 -10.32 16.36
CA MET A 249 -25.21 -9.90 17.04
C MET A 249 -25.13 -10.28 18.52
N ALA A 250 -25.66 -9.41 19.38
CA ALA A 250 -25.61 -9.60 20.84
C ALA A 250 -26.13 -10.98 21.29
N ASP A 251 -27.16 -11.45 20.64
CA ASP A 251 -27.78 -12.76 20.94
C ASP A 251 -26.90 -13.95 20.53
N ASN A 252 -25.87 -13.72 19.70
CA ASN A 252 -24.97 -14.74 19.22
C ASN A 252 -23.61 -14.72 19.94
N ILE A 253 -23.37 -13.71 20.78
CA ILE A 253 -22.15 -13.59 21.56
C ILE A 253 -22.31 -14.32 22.89
N TRP A 254 -21.52 -15.35 23.09
CA TRP A 254 -21.49 -16.04 24.37
C TRP A 254 -20.74 -15.21 25.43
N ASN A 255 -21.40 -14.94 26.55
CA ASN A 255 -20.79 -14.32 27.71
C ASN A 255 -20.19 -15.37 28.64
N ILE A 256 -18.94 -15.14 29.10
CA ILE A 256 -18.26 -16.05 30.04
C ILE A 256 -18.99 -16.16 31.38
N ASN A 257 -19.89 -15.23 31.70
CA ASN A 257 -20.61 -15.14 32.97
C ASN A 257 -22.02 -15.75 32.90
N ASP A 258 -22.41 -16.32 31.78
CA ASP A 258 -23.61 -17.13 31.61
C ASP A 258 -23.17 -18.62 31.54
#